data_3aa9d11f3c634e0be7db5b69164a20e1
#
_entry.id   3aa9d11f3c634e0be7db5b69164a20e1
#
_cell.length_a   1.000
_cell.length_b   1.000
_cell.length_c   1.000
_cell.angle_alpha   90.00
_cell.angle_beta   90.00
_cell.angle_gamma   90.00
#
_symmetry.space_group_name_H-M   'P 1'
#
loop_
_entity.id
_entity.type
_entity.pdbx_description
1 polymer ?
#
loop_
_entity_poly.entity_id
_entity_poly.type
_entity_poly.pdbx_seq_one_letter_code
_entity_poly.pdbx_strand_id
1 'polypeptide(L)'
;MLIVNRFRWAACQLDALENCLNYKMLQNALASLPKTLDETYARILHGIPEEHKQNAIRILQFLTYSEQPLRIEEAVDAIVVDVEADQHFDPKYRMPNPHDILYYCSSLVVLVSAKDHSYNEDDKIVQLQLAHSSIREYLTSNRLDNNIAQNFQEIAAKASIATVCLAYLLHLDVELPTKEIRQRFPLAQYSARYWITYAAVAESKDETLQGFITEFFCCHRSSYRNCYNLYRPDQPWDDEPAKRGEEPASALYYASFGGLINAVKYLLSQGADVNAQGGFYSNALQAASGAGHDKIVELLLSKGADVNAQGGQYGNALQAALGAGHDKIVELLLSKGARSYIV
;
A
#
# COMPACT_ATOMS: atom_id res chain seq x y z
N MET A 1 7.84 7.34 28.53
CA MET A 1 8.69 6.70 27.52
C MET A 1 9.82 5.82 28.09
N LEU A 2 10.76 6.31 28.89
CA LEU A 2 11.89 5.50 29.43
C LEU A 2 11.50 4.25 30.24
N ILE A 3 10.42 4.28 31.01
CA ILE A 3 9.97 3.15 31.85
C ILE A 3 9.38 2.03 30.98
N VAL A 4 8.54 2.36 29.99
CA VAL A 4 7.90 1.38 29.09
C VAL A 4 8.95 0.63 28.27
N ASN A 5 9.97 1.32 27.77
CA ASN A 5 11.07 0.71 27.01
C ASN A 5 11.91 -0.27 27.87
N ARG A 6 12.04 -0.02 29.17
CA ARG A 6 12.74 -0.95 30.11
C ARG A 6 11.96 -2.25 30.31
N PHE A 7 10.63 -2.18 30.42
CA PHE A 7 9.80 -3.39 30.50
C PHE A 7 9.85 -4.19 29.19
N ARG A 8 9.81 -3.51 28.03
CA ARG A 8 9.94 -4.21 26.73
C ARG A 8 11.31 -4.86 26.58
N TRP A 9 12.39 -4.17 26.96
CA TRP A 9 13.73 -4.75 26.96
C TRP A 9 13.77 -6.02 27.80
N ALA A 10 13.24 -5.98 29.04
CA ALA A 10 13.21 -7.13 29.92
C ALA A 10 12.39 -8.30 29.34
N ALA A 11 11.23 -8.02 28.71
CA ALA A 11 10.42 -9.03 28.05
C ALA A 11 11.21 -9.74 26.94
N CYS A 12 11.86 -9.00 26.05
CA CYS A 12 12.71 -9.59 25.00
C CYS A 12 13.89 -10.40 25.56
N GLN A 13 14.44 -10.04 26.74
CA GLN A 13 15.49 -10.83 27.39
C GLN A 13 14.92 -12.16 27.91
N LEU A 14 13.72 -12.14 28.50
CA LEU A 14 13.04 -13.35 28.97
C LEU A 14 12.73 -14.29 27.81
N ASP A 15 12.18 -13.77 26.69
CA ASP A 15 11.92 -14.54 25.48
C ASP A 15 13.21 -15.24 24.97
N ALA A 16 14.34 -14.54 25.00
CA ALA A 16 15.64 -15.09 24.59
C ALA A 16 16.15 -16.20 25.53
N LEU A 17 15.76 -16.20 26.81
CA LEU A 17 16.13 -17.22 27.79
C LEU A 17 15.20 -18.44 27.78
N GLU A 18 13.97 -18.28 27.31
CA GLU A 18 12.96 -19.37 27.31
C GLU A 18 13.40 -20.60 26.52
N ASN A 19 14.18 -20.39 25.46
CA ASN A 19 14.71 -21.47 24.63
C ASN A 19 15.99 -22.13 25.15
N CYS A 20 16.48 -21.79 26.37
CA CYS A 20 17.67 -22.37 26.97
C CYS A 20 17.36 -23.75 27.59
N LEU A 21 17.76 -24.82 26.92
CA LEU A 21 17.46 -26.20 27.32
C LEU A 21 18.31 -26.74 28.48
N ASN A 22 19.40 -26.07 28.84
CA ASN A 22 20.28 -26.47 29.90
C ASN A 22 21.03 -25.29 30.58
N TYR A 23 21.62 -25.56 31.75
CA TYR A 23 22.28 -24.54 32.55
C TYR A 23 23.45 -23.83 31.85
N LYS A 24 24.23 -24.56 31.02
CA LYS A 24 25.33 -23.96 30.25
C LYS A 24 24.82 -23.00 29.17
N MET A 25 23.75 -23.36 28.49
CA MET A 25 23.08 -22.47 27.52
C MET A 25 22.54 -21.21 28.22
N LEU A 26 21.92 -21.38 29.39
CA LEU A 26 21.39 -20.28 30.18
C LEU A 26 22.53 -19.32 30.64
N GLN A 27 23.65 -19.86 31.14
CA GLN A 27 24.82 -19.03 31.53
C GLN A 27 25.39 -18.24 30.33
N ASN A 28 25.55 -18.89 29.19
CA ASN A 28 26.07 -18.25 27.99
C ASN A 28 25.08 -17.16 27.50
N ALA A 29 23.78 -17.44 27.49
CA ALA A 29 22.76 -16.48 27.12
C ALA A 29 22.76 -15.26 28.03
N LEU A 30 22.78 -15.46 29.35
CA LEU A 30 22.89 -14.38 30.34
C LEU A 30 24.14 -13.52 30.16
N ALA A 31 25.28 -14.13 29.86
CA ALA A 31 26.54 -13.41 29.63
C ALA A 31 26.53 -12.58 28.33
N SER A 32 25.71 -12.97 27.36
CA SER A 32 25.61 -12.32 26.04
C SER A 32 24.37 -11.46 25.87
N LEU A 33 23.59 -11.19 26.93
CA LEU A 33 22.39 -10.35 26.86
C LEU A 33 22.76 -8.95 26.37
N PRO A 34 22.00 -8.41 25.36
CA PRO A 34 22.17 -7.03 24.92
C PRO A 34 21.87 -6.03 26.03
N LYS A 35 22.69 -4.97 26.08
CA LYS A 35 22.57 -3.94 27.13
C LYS A 35 21.47 -2.91 26.82
N THR A 36 21.11 -2.78 25.57
CA THR A 36 20.10 -1.81 25.09
C THR A 36 19.00 -2.50 24.31
N LEU A 37 17.88 -1.83 24.18
CA LEU A 37 16.77 -2.31 23.36
C LEU A 37 17.13 -2.36 21.87
N ASP A 38 17.92 -1.41 21.38
CA ASP A 38 18.41 -1.38 20.00
C ASP A 38 19.32 -2.58 19.68
N GLU A 39 20.27 -2.90 20.56
CA GLU A 39 21.10 -4.11 20.43
C GLU A 39 20.25 -5.39 20.46
N THR A 40 19.15 -5.38 21.23
CA THR A 40 18.20 -6.50 21.27
C THR A 40 17.50 -6.65 19.93
N TYR A 41 16.98 -5.57 19.35
CA TYR A 41 16.32 -5.60 18.05
C TYR A 41 17.30 -5.98 16.93
N ALA A 42 18.51 -5.43 16.94
CA ALA A 42 19.57 -5.83 16.01
C ALA A 42 19.83 -7.34 16.07
N ARG A 43 19.98 -7.91 17.27
CA ARG A 43 20.20 -9.34 17.46
C ARG A 43 19.04 -10.18 16.95
N ILE A 44 17.78 -9.77 17.20
CA ILE A 44 16.60 -10.48 16.72
C ILE A 44 16.60 -10.49 15.18
N LEU A 45 16.79 -9.33 14.54
CA LEU A 45 16.79 -9.21 13.08
C LEU A 45 17.91 -10.01 12.40
N HIS A 46 19.13 -10.00 12.99
CA HIS A 46 20.25 -10.80 12.49
C HIS A 46 20.08 -12.31 12.73
N GLY A 47 19.30 -12.67 13.75
CA GLY A 47 19.00 -14.07 14.08
C GLY A 47 17.96 -14.71 13.18
N ILE A 48 17.27 -13.94 12.30
CA ILE A 48 16.31 -14.47 11.35
C ILE A 48 17.07 -15.31 10.30
N PRO A 49 16.71 -16.60 10.10
CA PRO A 49 17.29 -17.45 9.07
C PRO A 49 17.20 -16.81 7.69
N GLU A 50 18.20 -17.01 6.83
CA GLU A 50 18.27 -16.37 5.53
C GLU A 50 17.06 -16.71 4.64
N GLU A 51 16.58 -17.97 4.71
CA GLU A 51 15.36 -18.42 4.01
C GLU A 51 14.08 -17.70 4.45
N HIS A 52 14.06 -17.08 5.64
CA HIS A 52 12.90 -16.37 6.19
C HIS A 52 13.03 -14.85 6.11
N LYS A 53 14.22 -14.36 5.78
CA LYS A 53 14.57 -12.94 5.88
C LYS A 53 13.72 -12.03 5.00
N GLN A 54 13.48 -12.45 3.75
CA GLN A 54 12.66 -11.69 2.81
C GLN A 54 11.21 -11.55 3.31
N ASN A 55 10.62 -12.65 3.80
CA ASN A 55 9.26 -12.63 4.35
C ASN A 55 9.18 -11.80 5.63
N ALA A 56 10.17 -11.91 6.51
CA ALA A 56 10.24 -11.09 7.72
C ALA A 56 10.34 -9.60 7.41
N ILE A 57 11.22 -9.22 6.48
CA ILE A 57 11.35 -7.82 6.02
C ILE A 57 10.01 -7.33 5.46
N ARG A 58 9.35 -8.11 4.60
CA ARG A 58 8.06 -7.76 4.01
C ARG A 58 6.98 -7.54 5.07
N ILE A 59 6.84 -8.46 6.03
CA ILE A 59 5.92 -8.30 7.15
C ILE A 59 6.21 -7.00 7.91
N LEU A 60 7.46 -6.77 8.26
CA LEU A 60 7.85 -5.59 9.03
C LEU A 60 7.66 -4.30 8.23
N GLN A 61 7.87 -4.29 6.90
CA GLN A 61 7.57 -3.15 6.04
C GLN A 61 6.07 -2.81 6.08
N PHE A 62 5.20 -3.81 5.88
CA PHE A 62 3.76 -3.62 5.97
C PHE A 62 3.37 -3.08 7.35
N LEU A 63 3.85 -3.68 8.45
CA LEU A 63 3.50 -3.23 9.80
C LEU A 63 4.07 -1.86 10.18
N THR A 64 5.15 -1.43 9.52
CA THR A 64 5.76 -0.12 9.76
C THR A 64 5.05 0.99 9.00
N TYR A 65 4.63 0.73 7.75
CA TYR A 65 4.17 1.77 6.82
C TYR A 65 2.71 1.64 6.38
N SER A 66 1.99 0.57 6.81
CA SER A 66 0.56 0.43 6.49
C SER A 66 -0.29 1.51 7.14
N GLU A 67 -1.27 1.98 6.39
CA GLU A 67 -2.30 2.92 6.85
C GLU A 67 -3.27 2.29 7.86
N GLN A 68 -3.43 0.96 7.78
CA GLN A 68 -4.24 0.19 8.72
C GLN A 68 -3.54 -1.14 9.08
N PRO A 69 -3.85 -1.73 10.27
CA PRO A 69 -3.35 -3.05 10.63
C PRO A 69 -3.80 -4.12 9.62
N LEU A 70 -2.90 -5.03 9.25
CA LEU A 70 -3.22 -6.15 8.38
C LEU A 70 -3.97 -7.23 9.17
N ARG A 71 -4.99 -7.84 8.54
CA ARG A 71 -5.52 -9.12 9.01
C ARG A 71 -4.46 -10.20 8.80
N ILE A 72 -4.49 -11.24 9.61
CA ILE A 72 -3.51 -12.32 9.52
C ILE A 72 -3.53 -12.99 8.14
N GLU A 73 -4.70 -13.17 7.53
CA GLU A 73 -4.87 -13.73 6.20
C GLU A 73 -4.30 -12.81 5.10
N GLU A 74 -4.43 -11.49 5.27
CA GLU A 74 -3.83 -10.50 4.37
C GLU A 74 -2.30 -10.56 4.42
N ALA A 75 -1.74 -10.69 5.62
CA ALA A 75 -0.30 -10.80 5.81
C ALA A 75 0.25 -12.13 5.24
N VAL A 76 -0.49 -13.24 5.40
CA VAL A 76 -0.13 -14.53 4.78
C VAL A 76 -0.11 -14.41 3.26
N ASP A 77 -1.12 -13.77 2.64
CA ASP A 77 -1.12 -13.56 1.20
C ASP A 77 0.03 -12.65 0.75
N ALA A 78 0.30 -11.60 1.51
CA ALA A 78 1.39 -10.67 1.18
C ALA A 78 2.76 -11.35 1.11
N ILE A 79 3.07 -12.33 1.97
CA ILE A 79 4.36 -13.04 1.94
C ILE A 79 4.45 -14.11 0.85
N VAL A 80 3.32 -14.61 0.36
CA VAL A 80 3.27 -15.60 -0.73
C VAL A 80 3.51 -14.94 -2.10
N VAL A 81 3.28 -13.63 -2.23
CA VAL A 81 3.53 -12.92 -3.49
C VAL A 81 5.02 -13.00 -3.87
N ASP A 82 5.29 -13.52 -5.07
CA ASP A 82 6.61 -13.53 -5.69
C ASP A 82 6.62 -12.53 -6.85
N VAL A 83 7.33 -11.43 -6.66
CA VAL A 83 7.38 -10.33 -7.64
C VAL A 83 8.29 -10.65 -8.84
N GLU A 84 9.15 -11.67 -8.73
CA GLU A 84 10.07 -12.06 -9.77
C GLU A 84 9.54 -13.22 -10.63
N ALA A 85 8.49 -13.93 -10.17
CA ALA A 85 7.92 -15.05 -10.89
C ALA A 85 6.93 -14.58 -11.97
N ASP A 86 6.81 -15.32 -13.07
CA ASP A 86 5.79 -15.07 -14.11
C ASP A 86 4.35 -15.15 -13.56
N GLN A 87 4.12 -16.05 -12.60
CA GLN A 87 2.89 -16.12 -11.83
C GLN A 87 3.15 -15.58 -10.44
N HIS A 88 2.82 -14.32 -10.22
CA HIS A 88 3.15 -13.60 -9.00
C HIS A 88 2.50 -14.12 -7.72
N PHE A 89 1.40 -14.86 -7.81
CA PHE A 89 0.69 -15.41 -6.66
C PHE A 89 0.04 -16.76 -6.98
N ASP A 90 0.15 -17.73 -6.06
CA ASP A 90 -0.57 -19.00 -6.14
C ASP A 90 -1.07 -19.37 -4.73
N PRO A 91 -2.40 -19.46 -4.51
CA PRO A 91 -2.99 -19.79 -3.21
C PRO A 91 -2.48 -21.09 -2.58
N LYS A 92 -1.95 -22.04 -3.38
CA LYS A 92 -1.41 -23.31 -2.86
C LYS A 92 -0.17 -23.13 -1.98
N TYR A 93 0.53 -21.99 -2.11
CA TYR A 93 1.71 -21.67 -1.29
C TYR A 93 1.36 -20.97 0.02
N ARG A 94 0.09 -20.75 0.31
CA ARG A 94 -0.36 -20.24 1.61
C ARG A 94 0.06 -21.17 2.74
N MET A 95 0.36 -20.57 3.88
CA MET A 95 0.58 -21.34 5.10
C MET A 95 -0.67 -22.12 5.48
N PRO A 96 -0.56 -23.44 5.80
CA PRO A 96 -1.70 -24.23 6.27
C PRO A 96 -2.34 -23.65 7.55
N ASN A 97 -1.53 -23.12 8.45
CA ASN A 97 -1.97 -22.41 9.65
C ASN A 97 -1.47 -20.95 9.60
N PRO A 98 -2.35 -19.96 9.44
CA PRO A 98 -1.96 -18.54 9.37
C PRO A 98 -1.16 -18.06 10.59
N HIS A 99 -1.35 -18.64 11.78
CA HIS A 99 -0.63 -18.26 12.99
C HIS A 99 0.87 -18.56 12.91
N ASP A 100 1.29 -19.45 12.01
CA ASP A 100 2.70 -19.78 11.82
C ASP A 100 3.50 -18.59 11.25
N ILE A 101 2.82 -17.54 10.77
CA ILE A 101 3.46 -16.28 10.35
C ILE A 101 4.34 -15.67 11.46
N LEU A 102 4.03 -15.95 12.73
CA LEU A 102 4.84 -15.50 13.86
C LEU A 102 6.26 -16.08 13.86
N TYR A 103 6.49 -17.25 13.22
CA TYR A 103 7.84 -17.83 13.13
C TYR A 103 8.83 -16.95 12.36
N TYR A 104 8.34 -16.08 11.46
CA TYR A 104 9.23 -15.16 10.73
C TYR A 104 9.77 -14.02 11.59
N CYS A 105 8.99 -13.53 12.57
CA CYS A 105 9.32 -12.30 13.31
C CYS A 105 9.01 -12.42 14.82
N SER A 106 8.88 -13.59 15.38
CA SER A 106 8.42 -13.96 16.74
C SER A 106 8.29 -12.81 17.77
N SER A 107 9.40 -12.32 18.32
CA SER A 107 9.39 -11.27 19.36
C SER A 107 9.09 -9.85 18.86
N LEU A 108 9.04 -9.63 17.53
CA LEU A 108 8.79 -8.29 16.96
C LEU A 108 7.33 -8.05 16.65
N VAL A 109 6.52 -9.10 16.53
CA VAL A 109 5.11 -9.02 16.12
C VAL A 109 4.20 -9.77 17.10
N VAL A 110 2.95 -9.36 17.15
CA VAL A 110 1.90 -9.99 17.97
C VAL A 110 0.61 -10.10 17.18
N LEU A 111 -0.21 -11.08 17.55
CA LEU A 111 -1.58 -11.21 17.06
C LEU A 111 -2.53 -10.56 18.06
N VAL A 112 -3.39 -9.69 17.56
CA VAL A 112 -4.39 -8.97 18.37
C VAL A 112 -5.78 -9.28 17.82
N SER A 113 -6.69 -9.73 18.70
CA SER A 113 -8.09 -9.88 18.34
C SER A 113 -8.76 -8.51 18.33
N ALA A 114 -9.33 -8.12 17.20
CA ALA A 114 -10.10 -6.89 17.03
C ALA A 114 -11.54 -7.24 16.65
N LYS A 115 -12.48 -6.31 16.91
CA LYS A 115 -13.85 -6.43 16.40
C LYS A 115 -13.89 -5.97 14.96
N ASP A 116 -14.56 -6.72 14.10
CA ASP A 116 -14.84 -6.28 12.74
C ASP A 116 -16.07 -5.36 12.76
N HIS A 117 -15.87 -4.07 12.52
CA HIS A 117 -16.96 -3.10 12.46
C HIS A 117 -17.67 -3.06 11.09
N SER A 118 -17.23 -3.89 10.12
CA SER A 118 -17.68 -3.77 8.73
C SER A 118 -18.89 -4.65 8.38
N TYR A 119 -19.13 -5.80 9.07
CA TYR A 119 -20.18 -6.74 8.65
C TYR A 119 -21.08 -7.32 9.77
N ASN A 120 -20.55 -7.63 10.95
CA ASN A 120 -21.32 -8.09 12.12
C ASN A 120 -20.57 -7.75 13.39
N GLU A 121 -21.28 -7.28 14.44
CA GLU A 121 -20.68 -6.92 15.73
C GLU A 121 -20.00 -8.07 16.49
N ASP A 122 -20.20 -9.32 16.08
CA ASP A 122 -19.68 -10.52 16.71
C ASP A 122 -18.48 -11.16 15.98
N ASP A 123 -18.13 -10.70 14.77
CA ASP A 123 -17.01 -11.28 14.01
C ASP A 123 -15.68 -10.74 14.56
N LYS A 124 -14.91 -11.63 15.18
CA LYS A 124 -13.55 -11.34 15.64
C LYS A 124 -12.57 -11.55 14.49
N ILE A 125 -11.85 -10.50 14.14
CA ILE A 125 -10.72 -10.58 13.22
C ILE A 125 -9.42 -10.67 14.01
N VAL A 126 -8.45 -11.41 13.47
CA VAL A 126 -7.09 -11.47 14.02
C VAL A 126 -6.21 -10.56 13.18
N GLN A 127 -5.57 -9.59 13.82
CA GLN A 127 -4.68 -8.64 13.18
C GLN A 127 -3.24 -8.87 13.62
N LEU A 128 -2.31 -8.69 12.68
CA LEU A 128 -0.88 -8.69 12.93
C LEU A 128 -0.43 -7.26 13.24
N GLN A 129 0.30 -7.08 14.34
CA GLN A 129 0.79 -5.77 14.78
C GLN A 129 2.24 -5.86 15.27
N LEU A 130 2.97 -4.73 15.22
CA LEU A 130 4.25 -4.63 15.91
C LEU A 130 4.01 -4.77 17.42
N ALA A 131 4.82 -5.60 18.08
CA ALA A 131 4.67 -5.88 19.50
C ALA A 131 4.86 -4.65 20.40
N HIS A 132 5.51 -3.59 19.89
CA HIS A 132 5.70 -2.32 20.60
C HIS A 132 6.05 -1.19 19.60
N SER A 133 5.68 0.07 19.92
CA SER A 133 5.97 1.25 19.10
C SER A 133 7.48 1.50 18.88
N SER A 134 8.32 1.15 19.86
CA SER A 134 9.77 1.30 19.75
C SER A 134 10.41 0.45 18.64
N ILE A 135 9.73 -0.61 18.18
CA ILE A 135 10.18 -1.39 17.02
C ILE A 135 10.08 -0.53 15.76
N ARG A 136 8.95 0.16 15.57
CA ARG A 136 8.80 1.12 14.46
C ARG A 136 9.87 2.22 14.54
N GLU A 137 10.05 2.81 15.72
CA GLU A 137 11.07 3.85 15.95
C GLU A 137 12.48 3.35 15.61
N TYR A 138 12.81 2.09 15.92
CA TYR A 138 14.07 1.48 15.59
C TYR A 138 14.20 1.21 14.08
N LEU A 139 13.20 0.58 13.44
CA LEU A 139 13.20 0.25 12.02
C LEU A 139 13.31 1.49 11.11
N THR A 140 12.73 2.63 11.53
CA THR A 140 12.77 3.90 10.78
C THR A 140 13.96 4.80 11.16
N SER A 141 14.81 4.36 12.07
CA SER A 141 15.95 5.15 12.55
C SER A 141 17.24 4.86 11.76
N ASN A 142 18.21 5.77 11.87
CA ASN A 142 19.55 5.59 11.35
C ASN A 142 20.44 4.64 12.20
N ARG A 143 19.86 3.96 13.21
CA ARG A 143 20.55 2.99 14.09
C ARG A 143 20.48 1.56 13.54
N LEU A 144 19.66 1.35 12.52
CA LEU A 144 19.54 0.07 11.85
C LEU A 144 20.80 -0.22 11.01
N ASP A 145 21.22 -1.49 10.98
CA ASP A 145 22.35 -1.94 10.16
C ASP A 145 22.11 -1.61 8.68
N ASN A 146 23.14 -1.12 8.00
CA ASN A 146 23.09 -0.68 6.60
C ASN A 146 22.54 -1.74 5.65
N ASN A 147 22.79 -3.03 5.89
CA ASN A 147 22.28 -4.13 5.07
C ASN A 147 20.76 -4.28 5.10
N ILE A 148 20.14 -3.87 6.19
CA ILE A 148 18.70 -3.96 6.39
C ILE A 148 18.03 -2.58 6.26
N ALA A 149 18.76 -1.52 6.64
CA ALA A 149 18.27 -0.15 6.70
C ALA A 149 17.63 0.32 5.37
N GLN A 150 18.21 -0.07 4.23
CA GLN A 150 17.70 0.29 2.91
C GLN A 150 16.25 -0.18 2.69
N ASN A 151 15.89 -1.36 3.21
CA ASN A 151 14.54 -1.92 3.09
C ASN A 151 13.49 -1.13 3.88
N PHE A 152 13.94 -0.38 4.92
CA PHE A 152 13.06 0.42 5.79
C PHE A 152 13.12 1.92 5.52
N GLN A 153 13.85 2.36 4.50
CA GLN A 153 13.67 3.72 3.98
C GLN A 153 12.26 3.86 3.42
N GLU A 154 11.57 4.94 3.75
CA GLU A 154 10.15 5.13 3.44
C GLU A 154 9.83 4.87 1.98
N ILE A 155 10.63 5.42 1.06
CA ILE A 155 10.40 5.26 -0.38
C ILE A 155 10.56 3.80 -0.81
N ALA A 156 11.63 3.13 -0.37
CA ALA A 156 11.89 1.73 -0.72
C ALA A 156 10.83 0.79 -0.13
N ALA A 157 10.43 1.01 1.12
CA ALA A 157 9.40 0.22 1.77
C ALA A 157 8.03 0.42 1.09
N LYS A 158 7.64 1.66 0.77
CA LYS A 158 6.39 1.96 0.05
C LYS A 158 6.40 1.42 -1.38
N ALA A 159 7.56 1.47 -2.08
CA ALA A 159 7.71 0.82 -3.37
C ALA A 159 7.46 -0.69 -3.26
N SER A 160 8.11 -1.36 -2.31
CA SER A 160 7.92 -2.80 -2.07
C SER A 160 6.47 -3.15 -1.77
N ILE A 161 5.79 -2.40 -0.89
CA ILE A 161 4.37 -2.62 -0.57
C ILE A 161 3.49 -2.43 -1.80
N ALA A 162 3.68 -1.35 -2.56
CA ALA A 162 2.90 -1.09 -3.78
C ALA A 162 3.10 -2.19 -4.83
N THR A 163 4.34 -2.65 -5.03
CA THR A 163 4.68 -3.74 -5.96
C THR A 163 4.00 -5.04 -5.55
N VAL A 164 4.04 -5.41 -4.26
CA VAL A 164 3.33 -6.59 -3.74
C VAL A 164 1.82 -6.48 -3.98
N CYS A 165 1.22 -5.33 -3.70
CA CYS A 165 -0.20 -5.09 -3.94
C CYS A 165 -0.57 -5.23 -5.43
N LEU A 166 0.23 -4.64 -6.33
CA LEU A 166 0.00 -4.71 -7.77
C LEU A 166 0.20 -6.13 -8.31
N ALA A 167 1.27 -6.82 -7.93
CA ALA A 167 1.52 -8.20 -8.29
C ALA A 167 0.36 -9.13 -7.86
N TYR A 168 -0.19 -8.89 -6.68
CA TYR A 168 -1.36 -9.60 -6.20
C TYR A 168 -2.62 -9.30 -7.01
N LEU A 169 -2.86 -8.03 -7.36
CA LEU A 169 -3.99 -7.63 -8.20
C LEU A 169 -3.89 -8.17 -9.62
N LEU A 170 -2.68 -8.23 -10.19
CA LEU A 170 -2.44 -8.81 -11.52
C LEU A 170 -2.82 -10.30 -11.61
N HIS A 171 -2.66 -11.06 -10.51
CA HIS A 171 -3.16 -12.43 -10.43
C HIS A 171 -4.70 -12.52 -10.60
N LEU A 172 -5.44 -11.46 -10.32
CA LEU A 172 -6.89 -11.40 -10.48
C LEU A 172 -7.33 -11.04 -11.90
N ASP A 173 -6.55 -11.38 -12.93
CA ASP A 173 -6.90 -11.12 -14.34
C ASP A 173 -7.91 -12.13 -14.89
N VAL A 174 -8.98 -12.32 -14.13
CA VAL A 174 -10.14 -13.15 -14.47
C VAL A 174 -11.43 -12.44 -14.06
N GLU A 175 -12.52 -12.67 -14.79
CA GLU A 175 -13.82 -12.10 -14.41
C GLU A 175 -14.43 -12.92 -13.26
N LEU A 176 -14.31 -12.40 -12.05
CA LEU A 176 -14.89 -12.97 -10.85
C LEU A 176 -15.85 -11.98 -10.19
N PRO A 177 -16.94 -12.49 -9.57
CA PRO A 177 -17.79 -11.64 -8.72
C PRO A 177 -16.99 -11.05 -7.55
N THR A 178 -17.20 -9.78 -7.24
CA THR A 178 -16.51 -9.08 -6.13
C THR A 178 -16.61 -9.84 -4.81
N LYS A 179 -17.77 -10.45 -4.53
CA LYS A 179 -17.97 -11.27 -3.33
C LYS A 179 -17.02 -12.47 -3.30
N GLU A 180 -16.83 -13.14 -4.42
CA GLU A 180 -15.92 -14.30 -4.54
C GLU A 180 -14.47 -13.85 -4.39
N ILE A 181 -14.08 -12.71 -4.99
CA ILE A 181 -12.74 -12.15 -4.81
C ILE A 181 -12.47 -11.88 -3.33
N ARG A 182 -13.37 -11.20 -2.61
CA ARG A 182 -13.22 -10.91 -1.17
C ARG A 182 -13.09 -12.17 -0.31
N GLN A 183 -13.77 -13.24 -0.68
CA GLN A 183 -13.74 -14.52 0.08
C GLN A 183 -12.46 -15.33 -0.19
N ARG A 184 -12.01 -15.37 -1.45
CA ARG A 184 -10.89 -16.24 -1.87
C ARG A 184 -9.53 -15.55 -1.78
N PHE A 185 -9.51 -14.22 -1.85
CA PHE A 185 -8.30 -13.41 -1.95
C PHE A 185 -8.29 -12.30 -0.88
N PRO A 186 -7.95 -12.64 0.37
CA PRO A 186 -7.98 -11.72 1.50
C PRO A 186 -7.26 -10.39 1.26
N LEU A 187 -6.07 -10.41 0.65
CA LEU A 187 -5.29 -9.19 0.41
C LEU A 187 -5.86 -8.29 -0.71
N ALA A 188 -6.84 -8.75 -1.51
CA ALA A 188 -7.34 -8.02 -2.67
C ALA A 188 -7.95 -6.66 -2.32
N GLN A 189 -8.78 -6.61 -1.27
CA GLN A 189 -9.43 -5.36 -0.81
C GLN A 189 -8.39 -4.35 -0.31
N TYR A 190 -7.43 -4.80 0.49
CA TYR A 190 -6.31 -3.98 0.97
C TYR A 190 -5.49 -3.45 -0.21
N SER A 191 -5.11 -4.33 -1.14
CA SER A 191 -4.34 -3.98 -2.32
C SER A 191 -5.05 -2.94 -3.18
N ALA A 192 -6.34 -3.14 -3.50
CA ALA A 192 -7.12 -2.20 -4.29
C ALA A 192 -7.21 -0.81 -3.64
N ARG A 193 -7.31 -0.76 -2.31
CA ARG A 193 -7.47 0.49 -1.55
C ARG A 193 -6.19 1.29 -1.45
N TYR A 194 -5.03 0.64 -1.26
CA TYR A 194 -3.83 1.33 -0.81
C TYR A 194 -2.67 1.37 -1.80
N TRP A 195 -2.65 0.52 -2.84
CA TRP A 195 -1.52 0.47 -3.77
C TRP A 195 -1.16 1.83 -4.37
N ILE A 196 -2.18 2.61 -4.77
CA ILE A 196 -1.98 3.91 -5.42
C ILE A 196 -1.35 4.94 -4.49
N THR A 197 -1.73 4.92 -3.20
CA THR A 197 -1.18 5.81 -2.17
C THR A 197 0.29 5.52 -1.91
N TYR A 198 0.68 4.24 -1.86
CA TYR A 198 2.08 3.86 -1.73
C TYR A 198 2.88 4.16 -3.00
N ALA A 199 2.31 3.88 -4.16
CA ALA A 199 2.92 4.14 -5.46
C ALA A 199 3.20 5.63 -5.68
N ALA A 200 2.29 6.52 -5.28
CA ALA A 200 2.44 7.97 -5.42
C ALA A 200 3.73 8.52 -4.78
N VAL A 201 4.18 7.90 -3.69
CA VAL A 201 5.41 8.29 -2.98
C VAL A 201 6.67 7.76 -3.68
N ALA A 202 6.58 6.60 -4.31
CA ALA A 202 7.74 5.80 -4.73
C ALA A 202 7.93 5.72 -6.25
N GLU A 203 6.87 5.89 -7.05
CA GLU A 203 6.87 5.66 -8.50
C GLU A 203 8.03 6.34 -9.23
N SER A 204 8.35 7.57 -8.84
CA SER A 204 9.40 8.33 -9.56
C SER A 204 10.84 7.83 -9.31
N LYS A 205 11.03 6.90 -8.37
CA LYS A 205 12.35 6.44 -7.91
C LYS A 205 12.55 4.93 -7.97
N ASP A 206 11.53 4.18 -8.36
CA ASP A 206 11.58 2.72 -8.42
C ASP A 206 11.11 2.22 -9.79
N GLU A 207 12.04 1.68 -10.58
CA GLU A 207 11.78 1.20 -11.95
C GLU A 207 10.93 -0.07 -11.95
N THR A 208 11.11 -0.96 -10.98
CA THR A 208 10.32 -2.18 -10.84
C THR A 208 8.85 -1.83 -10.62
N LEU A 209 8.58 -0.93 -9.69
CA LEU A 209 7.23 -0.44 -9.44
C LEU A 209 6.62 0.22 -10.70
N GLN A 210 7.39 1.01 -11.44
CA GLN A 210 6.92 1.60 -12.71
C GLN A 210 6.51 0.52 -13.73
N GLY A 211 7.26 -0.58 -13.80
CA GLY A 211 6.92 -1.75 -14.63
C GLY A 211 5.56 -2.31 -14.26
N PHE A 212 5.33 -2.62 -12.98
CA PHE A 212 4.05 -3.14 -12.47
C PHE A 212 2.88 -2.17 -12.69
N ILE A 213 3.07 -0.87 -12.49
CA ILE A 213 2.05 0.15 -12.76
C ILE A 213 1.68 0.16 -14.24
N THR A 214 2.68 0.11 -15.11
CA THR A 214 2.49 0.08 -16.56
C THR A 214 1.71 -1.15 -17.00
N GLU A 215 2.11 -2.32 -16.53
CA GLU A 215 1.46 -3.59 -16.80
C GLU A 215 0.01 -3.59 -16.35
N PHE A 216 -0.25 -3.15 -15.11
CA PHE A 216 -1.59 -3.05 -14.52
C PHE A 216 -2.53 -2.15 -15.33
N PHE A 217 -2.05 -0.99 -15.78
CA PHE A 217 -2.90 -0.05 -16.53
C PHE A 217 -3.09 -0.42 -18.01
N CYS A 218 -2.13 -1.12 -18.63
CA CYS A 218 -2.14 -1.32 -20.07
C CYS A 218 -2.50 -2.73 -20.52
N CYS A 219 -2.19 -3.76 -19.72
CA CYS A 219 -2.23 -5.14 -20.19
C CYS A 219 -3.35 -5.99 -19.57
N HIS A 220 -3.82 -5.66 -18.37
CA HIS A 220 -4.69 -6.53 -17.57
C HIS A 220 -6.05 -5.87 -17.26
N ARG A 221 -6.94 -5.91 -18.26
CA ARG A 221 -8.27 -5.24 -18.15
C ARG A 221 -9.14 -5.81 -17.02
N SER A 222 -9.12 -7.12 -16.81
CA SER A 222 -9.91 -7.75 -15.75
C SER A 222 -9.38 -7.41 -14.37
N SER A 223 -8.06 -7.42 -14.17
CA SER A 223 -7.40 -6.97 -12.92
C SER A 223 -7.76 -5.51 -12.59
N TYR A 224 -7.71 -4.64 -13.59
CA TYR A 224 -8.09 -3.24 -13.46
C TYR A 224 -9.56 -3.08 -13.07
N ARG A 225 -10.48 -3.79 -13.75
CA ARG A 225 -11.91 -3.78 -13.42
C ARG A 225 -12.16 -4.35 -12.02
N ASN A 226 -11.52 -5.44 -11.64
CA ASN A 226 -11.65 -6.05 -10.31
C ASN A 226 -11.17 -5.11 -9.22
N CYS A 227 -10.05 -4.41 -9.43
CA CYS A 227 -9.56 -3.38 -8.51
C CYS A 227 -10.59 -2.27 -8.30
N TYR A 228 -11.16 -1.73 -9.38
CA TYR A 228 -12.22 -0.72 -9.33
C TYR A 228 -13.50 -1.21 -8.63
N ASN A 229 -13.90 -2.46 -8.87
CA ASN A 229 -15.06 -3.06 -8.20
C ASN A 229 -14.82 -3.33 -6.70
N LEU A 230 -13.56 -3.53 -6.30
CA LEU A 230 -13.17 -3.70 -4.90
C LEU A 230 -13.13 -2.35 -4.17
N TYR A 231 -12.58 -1.31 -4.82
CA TYR A 231 -12.43 0.00 -4.21
C TYR A 231 -12.35 1.11 -5.26
N ARG A 232 -13.12 2.18 -5.05
CA ARG A 232 -13.11 3.41 -5.87
C ARG A 232 -12.37 4.51 -5.12
N PRO A 233 -11.12 4.83 -5.50
CA PRO A 233 -10.32 5.81 -4.75
C PRO A 233 -10.88 7.23 -4.81
N ASP A 234 -11.64 7.56 -5.84
CA ASP A 234 -12.31 8.84 -6.04
C ASP A 234 -13.71 8.92 -5.36
N GLN A 235 -14.18 7.81 -4.77
CA GLN A 235 -15.44 7.69 -4.01
C GLN A 235 -15.23 6.83 -2.75
N PRO A 236 -14.33 7.19 -1.83
CA PRO A 236 -13.95 6.33 -0.69
C PRO A 236 -15.07 6.12 0.34
N TRP A 237 -16.14 6.88 0.26
CA TRP A 237 -17.35 6.76 1.10
C TRP A 237 -18.38 5.76 0.56
N ASP A 238 -18.19 5.25 -0.66
CA ASP A 238 -19.11 4.32 -1.31
C ASP A 238 -18.50 2.90 -1.25
N ASP A 239 -18.96 2.11 -0.29
CA ASP A 239 -18.54 0.72 -0.09
C ASP A 239 -19.34 -0.27 -0.97
N GLU A 240 -20.32 0.23 -1.73
CA GLU A 240 -21.08 -0.62 -2.64
C GLU A 240 -20.22 -1.02 -3.85
N PRO A 241 -20.29 -2.27 -4.28
CA PRO A 241 -19.62 -2.69 -5.52
C PRO A 241 -20.19 -1.92 -6.71
N ALA A 242 -19.32 -1.64 -7.70
CA ALA A 242 -19.75 -1.01 -8.94
C ALA A 242 -20.97 -1.71 -9.53
N LYS A 243 -21.92 -0.93 -10.05
CA LYS A 243 -23.16 -1.48 -10.64
C LYS A 243 -22.80 -2.39 -11.82
N ARG A 244 -23.59 -3.44 -12.01
CA ARG A 244 -23.34 -4.40 -13.11
C ARG A 244 -23.33 -3.67 -14.46
N GLY A 245 -22.18 -3.77 -15.16
CA GLY A 245 -21.96 -3.10 -16.45
C GLY A 245 -21.37 -1.69 -16.35
N GLU A 246 -21.08 -1.19 -15.16
CA GLU A 246 -20.32 0.04 -14.97
C GLU A 246 -18.86 -0.23 -15.31
N GLU A 247 -18.31 0.52 -16.27
CA GLU A 247 -16.91 0.44 -16.62
C GLU A 247 -16.09 1.43 -15.75
N PRO A 248 -14.88 1.05 -15.34
CA PRO A 248 -14.01 1.97 -14.63
C PRO A 248 -13.63 3.18 -15.51
N ALA A 249 -13.34 4.31 -14.90
CA ALA A 249 -12.74 5.43 -15.60
C ALA A 249 -11.41 5.02 -16.26
N SER A 250 -10.89 5.85 -17.17
CA SER A 250 -9.66 5.51 -17.90
C SER A 250 -8.44 5.37 -16.96
N ALA A 251 -7.44 4.60 -17.39
CA ALA A 251 -6.16 4.51 -16.67
C ALA A 251 -5.53 5.90 -16.46
N LEU A 252 -5.63 6.79 -17.46
CA LEU A 252 -5.16 8.17 -17.35
C LEU A 252 -5.88 8.95 -16.24
N TYR A 253 -7.18 8.70 -16.06
CA TYR A 253 -7.96 9.33 -14.98
C TYR A 253 -7.42 8.93 -13.60
N TYR A 254 -7.29 7.61 -13.30
CA TYR A 254 -6.83 7.17 -11.98
C TYR A 254 -5.33 7.43 -11.75
N ALA A 255 -4.50 7.36 -12.78
CA ALA A 255 -3.10 7.78 -12.68
C ALA A 255 -2.99 9.28 -12.33
N SER A 256 -3.86 10.11 -12.92
CA SER A 256 -3.90 11.55 -12.65
C SER A 256 -4.46 11.86 -11.26
N PHE A 257 -5.51 11.15 -10.84
CA PHE A 257 -6.07 11.25 -9.49
C PHE A 257 -5.06 10.83 -8.42
N GLY A 258 -4.34 9.73 -8.65
CA GLY A 258 -3.37 9.17 -7.72
C GLY A 258 -2.01 9.86 -7.68
N GLY A 259 -1.76 10.86 -8.54
CA GLY A 259 -0.48 11.57 -8.55
C GLY A 259 0.67 10.85 -9.24
N LEU A 260 0.40 9.81 -10.05
CA LEU A 260 1.39 8.96 -10.72
C LEU A 260 1.93 9.63 -11.99
N ILE A 261 2.88 10.55 -11.82
CA ILE A 261 3.35 11.43 -12.92
C ILE A 261 4.00 10.64 -14.06
N ASN A 262 4.75 9.58 -13.78
CA ASN A 262 5.40 8.79 -14.83
C ASN A 262 4.40 7.90 -15.57
N ALA A 263 3.41 7.32 -14.85
CA ALA A 263 2.30 6.61 -15.47
C ALA A 263 1.50 7.55 -16.40
N VAL A 264 1.19 8.77 -15.96
CA VAL A 264 0.52 9.78 -16.80
C VAL A 264 1.33 10.09 -18.06
N LYS A 265 2.64 10.33 -17.94
CA LYS A 265 3.54 10.55 -19.09
C LYS A 265 3.53 9.38 -20.05
N TYR A 266 3.65 8.16 -19.52
CA TYR A 266 3.65 6.95 -20.31
C TYR A 266 2.33 6.77 -21.06
N LEU A 267 1.18 6.82 -20.36
CA LEU A 267 -0.14 6.66 -20.98
C LEU A 267 -0.40 7.69 -22.09
N LEU A 268 -0.04 8.95 -21.87
CA LEU A 268 -0.13 10.00 -22.90
C LEU A 268 0.80 9.72 -24.09
N SER A 269 1.99 9.14 -23.88
CA SER A 269 2.89 8.75 -24.96
C SER A 269 2.34 7.58 -25.79
N GLN A 270 1.51 6.72 -25.18
CA GLN A 270 0.81 5.62 -25.83
C GLN A 270 -0.50 6.06 -26.52
N GLY A 271 -0.81 7.36 -26.54
CA GLY A 271 -1.98 7.91 -27.22
C GLY A 271 -3.27 7.86 -26.39
N ALA A 272 -3.18 7.78 -25.07
CA ALA A 272 -4.37 7.91 -24.23
C ALA A 272 -5.06 9.23 -24.48
N ASP A 273 -6.41 9.19 -24.65
CA ASP A 273 -7.22 10.40 -24.83
C ASP A 273 -7.21 11.25 -23.56
N VAL A 274 -6.57 12.43 -23.66
CA VAL A 274 -6.42 13.38 -22.55
C VAL A 274 -7.78 13.92 -22.07
N ASN A 275 -8.82 13.89 -22.92
CA ASN A 275 -10.16 14.38 -22.64
C ASN A 275 -11.19 13.26 -22.41
N ALA A 276 -10.73 11.99 -22.26
CA ALA A 276 -11.61 10.87 -21.97
C ALA A 276 -12.49 11.15 -20.75
N GLN A 277 -13.80 10.92 -20.90
CA GLN A 277 -14.79 11.15 -19.85
C GLN A 277 -14.98 9.89 -19.00
N GLY A 278 -15.20 10.07 -17.70
CA GLY A 278 -15.46 9.00 -16.73
C GLY A 278 -15.02 9.34 -15.32
N GLY A 279 -15.51 8.58 -14.34
CA GLY A 279 -15.20 8.76 -12.91
C GLY A 279 -15.93 9.92 -12.25
N PHE A 280 -15.78 10.04 -10.95
CA PHE A 280 -16.44 11.04 -10.10
C PHE A 280 -16.17 12.49 -10.53
N TYR A 281 -14.94 12.77 -10.95
CA TYR A 281 -14.50 14.09 -11.42
C TYR A 281 -14.75 14.32 -12.93
N SER A 282 -15.22 13.35 -13.67
CA SER A 282 -15.49 13.39 -15.11
C SER A 282 -14.29 13.19 -16.04
N ASN A 283 -13.12 13.74 -15.77
CA ASN A 283 -11.92 13.56 -16.61
C ASN A 283 -10.60 13.70 -15.80
N ALA A 284 -9.49 13.37 -16.45
CA ALA A 284 -8.15 13.38 -15.82
C ALA A 284 -7.75 14.76 -15.29
N LEU A 285 -8.06 15.85 -16.02
CA LEU A 285 -7.73 17.20 -15.59
C LEU A 285 -8.48 17.59 -14.31
N GLN A 286 -9.78 17.29 -14.25
CA GLN A 286 -10.59 17.57 -13.07
C GLN A 286 -10.14 16.72 -11.87
N ALA A 287 -9.81 15.44 -12.10
CA ALA A 287 -9.33 14.52 -11.07
C ALA A 287 -7.99 15.00 -10.48
N ALA A 288 -7.00 15.34 -11.32
CA ALA A 288 -5.74 15.89 -10.87
C ALA A 288 -5.90 17.25 -10.15
N SER A 289 -6.84 18.06 -10.60
CA SER A 289 -7.11 19.37 -9.99
C SER A 289 -7.74 19.25 -8.61
N GLY A 290 -8.68 18.33 -8.44
CA GLY A 290 -9.31 18.06 -7.16
C GLY A 290 -8.38 17.34 -6.16
N ALA A 291 -7.44 16.52 -6.65
CA ALA A 291 -6.46 15.82 -5.84
C ALA A 291 -5.18 16.63 -5.53
N GLY A 292 -5.00 17.81 -6.12
CA GLY A 292 -3.88 18.69 -5.79
C GLY A 292 -2.57 18.42 -6.54
N HIS A 293 -2.61 17.76 -7.69
CA HIS A 293 -1.42 17.35 -8.44
C HIS A 293 -1.00 18.36 -9.51
N ASP A 294 -0.41 19.48 -9.09
CA ASP A 294 -0.04 20.62 -9.95
C ASP A 294 0.77 20.23 -11.20
N LYS A 295 1.79 19.38 -11.05
CA LYS A 295 2.63 18.93 -12.17
C LYS A 295 1.86 18.11 -13.20
N ILE A 296 0.87 17.32 -12.74
CA ILE A 296 0.01 16.55 -13.64
C ILE A 296 -0.96 17.49 -14.36
N VAL A 297 -1.52 18.47 -13.65
CA VAL A 297 -2.37 19.51 -14.26
C VAL A 297 -1.60 20.25 -15.37
N GLU A 298 -0.38 20.71 -15.10
CA GLU A 298 0.50 21.35 -16.11
C GLU A 298 0.71 20.42 -17.32
N LEU A 299 1.03 19.15 -17.07
CA LEU A 299 1.28 18.17 -18.13
C LEU A 299 0.03 17.95 -18.98
N LEU A 300 -1.14 17.69 -18.37
CA LEU A 300 -2.39 17.47 -19.09
C LEU A 300 -2.78 18.68 -19.95
N LEU A 301 -2.68 19.88 -19.42
CA LEU A 301 -2.91 21.13 -20.17
C LEU A 301 -1.95 21.28 -21.35
N SER A 302 -0.67 20.94 -21.18
CA SER A 302 0.32 20.95 -22.26
C SER A 302 0.04 19.94 -23.37
N LYS A 303 -0.73 18.89 -23.04
CA LYS A 303 -1.15 17.81 -23.97
C LYS A 303 -2.54 18.02 -24.54
N GLY A 304 -3.16 19.19 -24.34
CA GLY A 304 -4.41 19.57 -24.95
C GLY A 304 -5.65 19.19 -24.14
N ALA A 305 -5.53 19.01 -22.82
CA ALA A 305 -6.70 18.90 -21.96
C ALA A 305 -7.56 20.17 -22.05
N ASP A 306 -8.87 19.98 -22.22
CA ASP A 306 -9.82 21.11 -22.26
C ASP A 306 -9.99 21.69 -20.85
N VAL A 307 -9.44 22.86 -20.64
CA VAL A 307 -9.49 23.58 -19.36
C VAL A 307 -10.90 23.91 -18.89
N ASN A 308 -11.87 23.97 -19.83
CA ASN A 308 -13.27 24.31 -19.58
C ASN A 308 -14.22 23.10 -19.74
N ALA A 309 -13.69 21.87 -19.87
CA ALA A 309 -14.51 20.68 -19.94
C ALA A 309 -15.51 20.62 -18.78
N GLN A 310 -16.77 20.34 -19.08
CA GLN A 310 -17.85 20.28 -18.11
C GLN A 310 -18.18 18.83 -17.76
N GLY A 311 -18.56 18.58 -16.50
CA GLY A 311 -18.99 17.28 -16.02
C GLY A 311 -18.53 16.98 -14.59
N GLY A 312 -18.88 15.79 -14.11
CA GLY A 312 -18.56 15.34 -12.76
C GLY A 312 -19.24 16.14 -11.64
N GLN A 313 -18.90 15.80 -10.41
CA GLN A 313 -19.52 16.38 -9.22
C GLN A 313 -19.24 17.88 -9.05
N TYR A 314 -18.09 18.36 -9.49
CA TYR A 314 -17.68 19.75 -9.32
C TYR A 314 -17.93 20.63 -10.55
N GLY A 315 -18.41 20.07 -11.64
CA GLY A 315 -18.72 20.78 -12.87
C GLY A 315 -17.52 21.05 -13.78
N ASN A 316 -16.37 21.49 -13.26
CA ASN A 316 -15.12 21.67 -14.03
C ASN A 316 -13.86 21.63 -13.15
N ALA A 317 -12.67 21.67 -13.78
CA ALA A 317 -11.38 21.59 -13.09
C ALA A 317 -11.15 22.75 -12.11
N LEU A 318 -11.59 23.96 -12.46
CA LEU A 318 -11.45 25.14 -11.60
C LEU A 318 -12.28 24.99 -10.31
N GLN A 319 -13.52 24.50 -10.44
CA GLN A 319 -14.37 24.27 -9.27
C GLN A 319 -13.85 23.13 -8.40
N ALA A 320 -13.31 22.07 -9.00
CA ALA A 320 -12.69 20.96 -8.26
C ALA A 320 -11.48 21.45 -7.44
N ALA A 321 -10.61 22.26 -8.04
CA ALA A 321 -9.46 22.86 -7.34
C ALA A 321 -9.88 23.85 -6.24
N LEU A 322 -10.89 24.69 -6.49
CA LEU A 322 -11.44 25.63 -5.50
C LEU A 322 -12.06 24.91 -4.30
N GLY A 323 -12.88 23.89 -4.57
CA GLY A 323 -13.53 23.09 -3.53
C GLY A 323 -12.56 22.35 -2.63
N ALA A 324 -11.39 21.95 -3.17
CA ALA A 324 -10.32 21.28 -2.44
C ALA A 324 -9.26 22.24 -1.83
N GLY A 325 -9.32 23.55 -2.12
CA GLY A 325 -8.39 24.56 -1.57
C GLY A 325 -7.00 24.54 -2.21
N HIS A 326 -6.87 24.14 -3.48
CA HIS A 326 -5.59 24.06 -4.20
C HIS A 326 -5.27 25.35 -4.95
N ASP A 327 -4.95 26.44 -4.23
CA ASP A 327 -4.77 27.80 -4.77
C ASP A 327 -3.80 27.86 -5.95
N LYS A 328 -2.68 27.14 -5.89
CA LYS A 328 -1.69 27.09 -6.98
C LYS A 328 -2.28 26.53 -8.29
N ILE A 329 -3.13 25.52 -8.20
CA ILE A 329 -3.81 24.93 -9.35
C ILE A 329 -4.89 25.91 -9.86
N VAL A 330 -5.59 26.58 -8.97
CA VAL A 330 -6.57 27.62 -9.32
C VAL A 330 -5.90 28.73 -10.15
N GLU A 331 -4.77 29.28 -9.70
CA GLU A 331 -4.00 30.28 -10.44
C GLU A 331 -3.54 29.77 -11.82
N LEU A 332 -3.04 28.54 -11.86
CA LEU A 332 -2.62 27.90 -13.11
C LEU A 332 -3.78 27.77 -14.09
N LEU A 333 -4.93 27.23 -13.66
CA LEU A 333 -6.11 27.04 -14.51
C LEU A 333 -6.64 28.39 -15.03
N LEU A 334 -6.72 29.42 -14.18
CA LEU A 334 -7.11 30.76 -14.58
C LEU A 334 -6.16 31.34 -15.62
N SER A 335 -4.85 31.15 -15.46
CA SER A 335 -3.83 31.60 -16.43
C SER A 335 -3.99 30.92 -17.80
N LYS A 336 -4.61 29.72 -17.84
CA LYS A 336 -4.90 28.95 -19.05
C LYS A 336 -6.32 29.20 -19.60
N GLY A 337 -7.07 30.16 -19.04
CA GLY A 337 -8.37 30.56 -19.53
C GLY A 337 -9.54 29.78 -18.95
N ALA A 338 -9.36 29.14 -17.79
CA ALA A 338 -10.49 28.54 -17.07
C ALA A 338 -11.53 29.60 -16.70
N ARG A 339 -12.81 29.23 -16.85
CA ARG A 339 -13.94 30.10 -16.54
C ARG A 339 -14.68 29.60 -15.31
N SER A 340 -14.97 30.52 -14.38
CA SER A 340 -15.90 30.23 -13.29
C SER A 340 -17.32 30.36 -13.83
N TYR A 341 -18.02 29.23 -13.95
CA TYR A 341 -19.46 29.30 -14.17
C TYR A 341 -20.11 29.35 -12.78
N ILE A 342 -20.63 30.52 -12.43
CA ILE A 342 -21.53 30.65 -11.26
C ILE A 342 -22.85 30.03 -11.71
N VAL A 343 -23.17 28.84 -11.14
CA VAL A 343 -24.50 28.25 -11.25
C VAL A 343 -25.40 28.83 -10.19
#